data_fa843a9cf41a204ec076f90a1cb6e2a1
#
_entry.id   fa843a9cf41a204ec076f90a1cb6e2a1
#
_cell.length_a   1.000
_cell.length_b   1.000
_cell.length_c   1.000
_cell.angle_alpha   90.00
_cell.angle_beta   90.00
_cell.angle_gamma   90.00
#
_symmetry.space_group_name_H-M   'P 1'
#
loop_
_entity.id
_entity.type
_entity.pdbx_description
1 polymer ?
#
loop_
_entity_poly.entity_id
_entity_poly.type
_entity_poly.pdbx_seq_one_letter_code
_entity_poly.pdbx_strand_id
1 'polypeptide(L)'
;LYKPLGCVSSLWSWMPAGKDITMHYQKVLKMPESIPYLSVGFDVGADFTWMSIMLPNGILIGKPFKIIHSDPQSRELAISKIKEAQEMYSLESRCFLESTGIYHIPLLCFLRDKGFDCAVINPIITKNSTNMNVRKLHNDKFDSKKAAKVGLDASLKASIVPDDAIIDLRNLVRDYYYFKDLQSAIVLKLHAELNLNLF
;
A
#
# COMPACT_ATOMS: atom_id res chain seq x y z
N LEU A 1 -32.18 6.98 21.54
CA LEU A 1 -32.14 5.58 21.99
C LEU A 1 -31.57 4.73 20.85
N TYR A 2 -30.25 4.66 20.73
CA TYR A 2 -29.56 3.76 19.79
C TYR A 2 -29.39 2.42 20.50
N LYS A 3 -30.01 1.36 19.96
CA LYS A 3 -29.72 -0.03 20.33
C LYS A 3 -28.42 -0.44 19.66
N PRO A 4 -27.43 -1.01 20.36
CA PRO A 4 -26.27 -1.63 19.71
C PRO A 4 -26.69 -2.95 19.08
N LEU A 5 -26.44 -3.10 17.79
CA LEU A 5 -26.63 -4.33 17.03
C LEU A 5 -25.53 -5.35 17.38
N GLY A 6 -25.97 -6.55 17.65
CA GLY A 6 -25.39 -7.88 17.50
C GLY A 6 -23.90 -8.12 17.82
N CYS A 7 -23.73 -9.07 18.69
CA CYS A 7 -22.55 -9.82 19.13
C CYS A 7 -21.33 -9.77 18.18
N VAL A 8 -20.30 -9.02 18.55
CA VAL A 8 -19.03 -8.90 17.85
C VAL A 8 -17.92 -9.57 18.67
N SER A 9 -18.07 -10.87 18.93
CA SER A 9 -17.10 -11.63 19.73
C SER A 9 -15.75 -11.86 19.02
N SER A 10 -15.67 -11.67 17.70
CA SER A 10 -14.42 -11.86 16.91
C SER A 10 -13.50 -10.63 16.87
N LEU A 11 -13.99 -9.47 17.27
CA LEU A 11 -13.23 -8.19 17.20
C LEU A 11 -12.22 -8.02 18.34
N TRP A 12 -12.34 -8.78 19.41
CA TRP A 12 -11.53 -8.62 20.62
C TRP A 12 -10.07 -9.04 20.47
N SER A 13 -9.73 -9.88 19.50
CA SER A 13 -8.36 -10.33 19.27
C SER A 13 -7.42 -9.26 18.67
N TRP A 14 -7.97 -8.13 18.29
CA TRP A 14 -7.27 -7.04 17.61
C TRP A 14 -6.85 -5.90 18.53
N MET A 15 -7.54 -5.73 19.64
CA MET A 15 -7.29 -4.61 20.54
C MET A 15 -6.18 -4.92 21.54
N PRO A 16 -5.27 -3.99 21.82
CA PRO A 16 -4.36 -4.13 22.94
C PRO A 16 -5.18 -4.16 24.24
N ALA A 17 -4.96 -5.21 25.04
CA ALA A 17 -5.62 -5.37 26.33
C ALA A 17 -5.46 -4.11 27.20
N GLY A 18 -6.58 -3.60 27.74
CA GLY A 18 -6.58 -2.58 28.78
C GLY A 18 -6.86 -1.13 28.36
N LYS A 19 -7.29 -0.84 27.14
CA LYS A 19 -7.74 0.52 26.77
C LYS A 19 -9.25 0.65 26.78
N ASP A 20 -9.74 1.65 27.53
CA ASP A 20 -11.14 2.01 27.65
C ASP A 20 -11.70 2.41 26.29
N ILE A 21 -12.67 1.65 25.79
CA ILE A 21 -13.36 1.84 24.50
C ILE A 21 -13.95 3.24 24.41
N THR A 22 -14.44 3.77 25.52
CA THR A 22 -15.03 5.12 25.60
C THR A 22 -14.00 6.22 25.32
N MET A 23 -12.75 6.05 25.78
CA MET A 23 -11.66 6.98 25.51
C MET A 23 -11.22 6.93 24.05
N HIS A 24 -11.29 5.77 23.42
CA HIS A 24 -10.95 5.61 22.01
C HIS A 24 -12.00 6.32 21.11
N TYR A 25 -13.29 6.15 21.42
CA TYR A 25 -14.37 6.85 20.73
C TYR A 25 -14.32 8.38 20.90
N GLN A 26 -14.00 8.87 22.10
CA GLN A 26 -13.87 10.33 22.33
C GLN A 26 -12.69 10.96 21.59
N LYS A 27 -11.61 10.19 21.36
CA LYS A 27 -10.47 10.63 20.54
C LYS A 27 -10.78 10.68 19.05
N VAL A 28 -11.66 9.79 18.57
CA VAL A 28 -12.15 9.73 17.18
C VAL A 28 -13.04 10.92 16.83
N LEU A 29 -13.82 11.44 17.80
CA LEU A 29 -14.72 12.59 17.60
C LEU A 29 -14.00 13.94 17.39
N LYS A 30 -12.67 14.01 17.59
CA LYS A 30 -11.84 15.18 17.24
C LYS A 30 -11.16 15.02 15.88
N MET A 31 -11.89 14.55 14.88
CA MET A 31 -11.36 14.45 13.52
C MET A 31 -11.19 15.83 12.89
N PRO A 32 -10.08 16.10 12.21
CA PRO A 32 -9.99 17.27 11.34
C PRO A 32 -11.02 17.12 10.21
N GLU A 33 -11.80 18.16 9.93
CA GLU A 33 -12.88 18.17 8.93
C GLU A 33 -12.44 17.85 7.49
N SER A 34 -11.13 17.69 7.26
CA SER A 34 -10.54 17.60 5.91
C SER A 34 -10.26 16.19 5.38
N ILE A 35 -10.35 15.12 6.20
CA ILE A 35 -10.01 13.75 5.74
C ILE A 35 -11.07 12.77 6.23
N PRO A 36 -12.12 12.50 5.42
CA PRO A 36 -13.27 11.69 5.85
C PRO A 36 -13.08 10.18 5.61
N TYR A 37 -11.86 9.67 5.54
CA TYR A 37 -11.59 8.25 5.25
C TYR A 37 -10.54 7.63 6.16
N LEU A 38 -10.56 6.29 6.25
CA LEU A 38 -9.49 5.48 6.83
C LEU A 38 -8.34 5.41 5.83
N SER A 39 -7.13 5.74 6.26
CA SER A 39 -5.95 5.60 5.44
C SER A 39 -5.35 4.20 5.58
N VAL A 40 -5.30 3.46 4.48
CA VAL A 40 -4.72 2.11 4.43
C VAL A 40 -3.42 2.17 3.65
N GLY A 41 -2.28 2.05 4.33
CA GLY A 41 -0.97 2.09 3.71
C GLY A 41 -0.41 0.70 3.47
N PHE A 42 0.19 0.51 2.30
CA PHE A 42 0.83 -0.73 1.88
C PHE A 42 2.30 -0.51 1.57
N ASP A 43 3.14 -1.34 2.16
CA ASP A 43 4.54 -1.50 1.78
C ASP A 43 4.69 -2.82 1.03
N VAL A 44 4.96 -2.73 -0.27
CA VAL A 44 4.87 -3.86 -1.21
C VAL A 44 6.25 -4.42 -1.52
N GLY A 45 6.49 -5.66 -1.07
CA GLY A 45 7.64 -6.47 -1.46
C GLY A 45 7.33 -7.45 -2.60
N ALA A 46 8.28 -8.31 -2.92
CA ALA A 46 8.13 -9.33 -3.97
C ALA A 46 7.18 -10.46 -3.53
N ASP A 47 7.35 -10.99 -2.32
CA ASP A 47 6.63 -12.19 -1.83
C ASP A 47 5.49 -11.84 -0.88
N PHE A 48 5.57 -10.72 -0.22
CA PHE A 48 4.61 -10.26 0.76
C PHE A 48 4.49 -8.74 0.81
N THR A 49 3.39 -8.27 1.35
CA THR A 49 3.08 -6.85 1.59
C THR A 49 2.76 -6.65 3.07
N TRP A 50 3.24 -5.56 3.66
CA TRP A 50 2.73 -5.09 4.94
C TRP A 50 1.61 -4.08 4.74
N MET A 51 0.53 -4.23 5.50
CA MET A 51 -0.63 -3.35 5.53
C MET A 51 -0.78 -2.69 6.90
N SER A 52 -1.07 -1.40 6.92
CA SER A 52 -1.40 -0.64 8.13
C SER A 52 -2.63 0.22 7.89
N ILE A 53 -3.55 0.25 8.85
CA ILE A 53 -4.78 1.04 8.79
C ILE A 53 -4.69 2.17 9.83
N MET A 54 -4.96 3.40 9.41
CA MET A 54 -4.96 4.57 10.27
C MET A 54 -6.28 5.33 10.22
N LEU A 55 -6.68 5.83 11.38
CA LEU A 55 -7.76 6.81 11.50
C LEU A 55 -7.35 8.18 10.93
N PRO A 56 -8.30 9.04 10.55
CA PRO A 56 -8.03 10.40 10.07
C PRO A 56 -7.18 11.26 11.01
N ASN A 57 -7.21 10.98 12.31
CA ASN A 57 -6.39 11.65 13.31
C ASN A 57 -4.96 11.06 13.47
N GLY A 58 -4.56 10.12 12.60
CA GLY A 58 -3.24 9.48 12.61
C GLY A 58 -3.07 8.36 13.64
N ILE A 59 -4.14 7.90 14.30
CA ILE A 59 -4.08 6.77 15.22
C ILE A 59 -4.10 5.47 14.41
N LEU A 60 -3.14 4.58 14.68
CA LEU A 60 -3.06 3.26 14.06
C LEU A 60 -4.16 2.35 14.60
N ILE A 61 -4.89 1.67 13.72
CA ILE A 61 -5.87 0.64 14.06
C ILE A 61 -5.16 -0.72 14.11
N GLY A 62 -5.02 -1.28 15.29
CA GLY A 62 -4.38 -2.59 15.49
C GLY A 62 -2.88 -2.61 15.17
N LYS A 63 -2.38 -3.80 14.80
CA LYS A 63 -0.98 -4.01 14.40
C LYS A 63 -0.87 -4.10 12.89
N PRO A 64 0.29 -3.74 12.29
CA PRO A 64 0.54 -4.00 10.87
C PRO A 64 0.28 -5.47 10.54
N PHE A 65 -0.39 -5.72 9.43
CA PHE A 65 -0.77 -7.05 8.97
C PHE A 65 0.10 -7.46 7.77
N LYS A 66 0.61 -8.69 7.78
CA LYS A 66 1.41 -9.25 6.69
C LYS A 66 0.50 -10.01 5.73
N ILE A 67 0.53 -9.62 4.46
CA ILE A 67 -0.19 -10.26 3.36
C ILE A 67 0.82 -11.09 2.58
N ILE A 68 0.62 -12.40 2.50
CA ILE A 68 1.45 -13.30 1.70
C ILE A 68 0.84 -13.40 0.31
N HIS A 69 1.60 -13.06 -0.75
CA HIS A 69 1.06 -12.96 -2.10
C HIS A 69 0.59 -14.28 -2.67
N SER A 70 1.30 -15.38 -2.35
CA SER A 70 0.95 -16.74 -2.79
C SER A 70 -0.22 -17.36 -2.03
N ASP A 71 -0.66 -16.75 -0.91
CA ASP A 71 -1.74 -17.26 -0.08
C ASP A 71 -3.05 -16.47 -0.31
N PRO A 72 -4.04 -17.06 -1.01
CA PRO A 72 -5.34 -16.43 -1.23
C PRO A 72 -6.08 -16.09 0.07
N GLN A 73 -5.95 -16.93 1.12
CA GLN A 73 -6.61 -16.70 2.40
C GLN A 73 -6.04 -15.46 3.10
N SER A 74 -4.72 -15.26 3.04
CA SER A 74 -4.05 -14.09 3.56
C SER A 74 -4.54 -12.80 2.88
N ARG A 75 -4.77 -12.85 1.55
CA ARG A 75 -5.29 -11.71 0.78
C ARG A 75 -6.74 -11.37 1.15
N GLU A 76 -7.62 -12.38 1.21
CA GLU A 76 -9.02 -12.16 1.60
C GLU A 76 -9.15 -11.70 3.06
N LEU A 77 -8.29 -12.20 3.96
CA LEU A 77 -8.26 -11.73 5.34
C LEU A 77 -7.85 -10.25 5.44
N ALA A 78 -6.94 -9.79 4.58
CA ALA A 78 -6.60 -8.36 4.52
C ALA A 78 -7.81 -7.51 4.13
N ILE A 79 -8.59 -7.95 3.13
CA ILE A 79 -9.83 -7.28 2.72
C ILE A 79 -10.86 -7.26 3.86
N SER A 80 -11.06 -8.40 4.53
CA SER A 80 -11.98 -8.48 5.70
C SER A 80 -11.59 -7.47 6.77
N LYS A 81 -10.29 -7.34 7.06
CA LYS A 81 -9.78 -6.38 8.05
C LYS A 81 -10.05 -4.92 7.68
N ILE A 82 -9.95 -4.56 6.41
CA ILE A 82 -10.29 -3.21 5.95
C ILE A 82 -11.80 -2.97 6.12
N LYS A 83 -12.62 -3.92 5.69
CA LYS A 83 -14.09 -3.83 5.81
C LYS A 83 -14.55 -3.76 7.27
N GLU A 84 -13.98 -4.58 8.15
CA GLU A 84 -14.24 -4.53 9.59
C GLU A 84 -13.93 -3.15 10.17
N ALA A 85 -12.81 -2.53 9.74
CA ALA A 85 -12.46 -1.18 10.17
C ALA A 85 -13.44 -0.13 9.60
N GLN A 86 -13.87 -0.26 8.34
CA GLN A 86 -14.89 0.62 7.74
C GLN A 86 -16.21 0.57 8.52
N GLU A 87 -16.69 -0.64 8.84
CA GLU A 87 -17.92 -0.85 9.63
C GLU A 87 -17.79 -0.30 11.05
N MET A 88 -16.67 -0.58 11.72
CA MET A 88 -16.41 -0.16 13.10
C MET A 88 -16.41 1.36 13.26
N TYR A 89 -15.83 2.07 12.31
CA TYR A 89 -15.68 3.52 12.39
C TYR A 89 -16.67 4.29 11.52
N SER A 90 -17.52 3.58 10.76
CA SER A 90 -18.48 4.17 9.79
C SER A 90 -17.79 5.14 8.82
N LEU A 91 -16.61 4.75 8.33
CA LEU A 91 -15.79 5.53 7.40
C LEU A 91 -15.41 4.67 6.19
N GLU A 92 -15.42 5.29 5.02
CA GLU A 92 -14.81 4.71 3.83
C GLU A 92 -13.29 4.58 4.00
N SER A 93 -12.64 3.73 3.20
CA SER A 93 -11.19 3.60 3.21
C SER A 93 -10.58 4.03 1.89
N ARG A 94 -9.38 4.58 1.96
CA ARG A 94 -8.54 4.86 0.81
C ARG A 94 -7.20 4.15 0.95
N CYS A 95 -6.82 3.41 -0.09
CA CYS A 95 -5.63 2.57 -0.12
C CYS A 95 -4.46 3.34 -0.74
N PHE A 96 -3.30 3.33 -0.09
CA PHE A 96 -2.10 4.03 -0.51
C PHE A 96 -0.96 3.04 -0.71
N LEU A 97 -0.48 2.92 -1.96
CA LEU A 97 0.59 2.02 -2.36
C LEU A 97 1.81 2.84 -2.80
N GLU A 98 3.00 2.48 -2.33
CA GLU A 98 4.22 3.07 -2.84
C GLU A 98 4.59 2.44 -4.19
N SER A 99 4.91 3.28 -5.20
CA SER A 99 5.30 2.81 -6.53
C SER A 99 6.75 2.31 -6.56
N THR A 100 7.02 1.22 -5.85
CA THR A 100 8.34 0.59 -5.83
C THR A 100 8.40 -0.50 -6.90
N GLY A 101 9.03 -0.22 -8.03
CA GLY A 101 9.15 -1.18 -9.14
C GLY A 101 7.78 -1.59 -9.73
N ILE A 102 7.63 -2.89 -10.04
CA ILE A 102 6.41 -3.45 -10.64
C ILE A 102 5.50 -4.18 -9.64
N TYR A 103 6.00 -4.45 -8.43
CA TYR A 103 5.34 -5.33 -7.47
C TYR A 103 4.01 -4.77 -6.92
N HIS A 104 3.81 -3.45 -6.95
CA HIS A 104 2.57 -2.82 -6.51
C HIS A 104 1.40 -3.02 -7.49
N ILE A 105 1.67 -3.30 -8.78
CA ILE A 105 0.63 -3.37 -9.82
C ILE A 105 -0.39 -4.49 -9.56
N PRO A 106 0.00 -5.75 -9.28
CA PRO A 106 -0.96 -6.82 -9.00
C PRO A 106 -1.84 -6.53 -7.78
N LEU A 107 -1.26 -5.95 -6.73
CA LEU A 107 -2.02 -5.58 -5.54
C LEU A 107 -2.99 -4.44 -5.82
N LEU A 108 -2.57 -3.45 -6.61
CA LEU A 108 -3.42 -2.34 -7.04
C LEU A 108 -4.65 -2.83 -7.80
N CYS A 109 -4.45 -3.70 -8.80
CA CYS A 109 -5.54 -4.29 -9.57
C CYS A 109 -6.48 -5.09 -8.63
N PHE A 110 -5.93 -5.94 -7.77
CA PHE A 110 -6.72 -6.71 -6.81
C PHE A 110 -7.58 -5.84 -5.89
N LEU A 111 -7.04 -4.75 -5.35
CA LEU A 111 -7.79 -3.84 -4.48
C LEU A 111 -8.89 -3.10 -5.26
N ARG A 112 -8.61 -2.67 -6.48
CA ARG A 112 -9.60 -2.02 -7.36
C ARG A 112 -10.75 -2.97 -7.73
N ASP A 113 -10.46 -4.23 -8.04
CA ASP A 113 -11.46 -5.27 -8.32
C ASP A 113 -12.37 -5.52 -7.10
N LYS A 114 -11.85 -5.32 -5.89
CA LYS A 114 -12.64 -5.38 -4.63
C LYS A 114 -13.39 -4.07 -4.33
N GLY A 115 -13.28 -3.06 -5.18
CA GLY A 115 -14.01 -1.79 -5.09
C GLY A 115 -13.36 -0.73 -4.18
N PHE A 116 -12.08 -0.87 -3.82
CA PHE A 116 -11.40 0.13 -3.01
C PHE A 116 -10.88 1.32 -3.84
N ASP A 117 -11.00 2.53 -3.28
CA ASP A 117 -10.29 3.70 -3.81
C ASP A 117 -8.80 3.58 -3.54
N CYS A 118 -7.99 3.63 -4.61
CA CYS A 118 -6.56 3.40 -4.54
C CYS A 118 -5.77 4.59 -5.09
N ALA A 119 -4.73 4.97 -4.37
CA ALA A 119 -3.79 6.00 -4.77
C ALA A 119 -2.36 5.46 -4.75
N VAL A 120 -1.59 5.75 -5.78
CA VAL A 120 -0.18 5.40 -5.85
C VAL A 120 0.67 6.59 -5.43
N ILE A 121 1.57 6.37 -4.48
CA ILE A 121 2.46 7.39 -3.94
C ILE A 121 3.86 7.24 -4.55
N ASN A 122 4.43 8.37 -4.97
CA ASN A 122 5.82 8.39 -5.41
C ASN A 122 6.76 8.18 -4.19
N PRO A 123 7.75 7.26 -4.28
CA PRO A 123 8.72 6.99 -3.21
C PRO A 123 9.50 8.23 -2.73
N ILE A 124 9.65 9.25 -3.56
CA ILE A 124 10.31 10.51 -3.17
C ILE A 124 9.49 11.24 -2.09
N ILE A 125 8.17 11.17 -2.18
CA ILE A 125 7.26 11.83 -1.20
C ILE A 125 7.35 11.12 0.15
N THR A 126 7.33 9.80 0.17
CA THR A 126 7.45 9.00 1.40
C THR A 126 8.82 9.17 2.08
N LYS A 127 9.89 9.34 1.29
CA LYS A 127 11.24 9.62 1.80
C LYS A 127 11.36 11.01 2.41
N ASN A 128 10.79 12.03 1.79
CA ASN A 128 10.87 13.42 2.26
C ASN A 128 10.05 13.66 3.52
N SER A 129 8.91 13.00 3.68
CA SER A 129 8.11 13.08 4.90
C SER A 129 8.78 12.44 6.13
N THR A 130 9.86 11.69 5.93
CA THR A 130 10.59 10.98 7.00
C THR A 130 11.82 11.76 7.53
N ASN A 131 12.19 12.89 6.93
CA ASN A 131 13.37 13.68 7.31
C ASN A 131 13.24 14.45 8.64
N MET A 132 12.12 14.33 9.35
CA MET A 132 11.99 14.80 10.73
C MET A 132 12.25 13.63 11.69
N ASN A 133 13.53 13.48 12.09
CA ASN A 133 13.98 12.67 13.23
C ASN A 133 13.67 11.16 13.16
N VAL A 134 14.68 10.37 12.86
CA VAL A 134 15.10 9.17 13.59
C VAL A 134 16.01 8.30 12.70
N ARG A 135 17.07 7.74 13.26
CA ARG A 135 17.98 6.73 12.69
C ARG A 135 17.22 5.74 11.81
N LYS A 136 17.73 5.49 10.60
CA LYS A 136 17.23 4.55 9.60
C LYS A 136 17.11 3.12 10.18
N LEU A 137 16.02 2.83 10.87
CA LEU A 137 15.54 1.47 11.05
C LEU A 137 14.66 1.16 9.84
N HIS A 138 15.27 0.55 8.84
CA HIS A 138 14.51 -0.07 7.74
C HIS A 138 13.79 -1.29 8.32
N ASN A 139 12.50 -1.13 8.57
CA ASN A 139 11.63 -2.23 8.98
C ASN A 139 10.32 -2.07 8.19
N ASP A 140 10.03 -3.03 7.32
CA ASP A 140 8.88 -3.05 6.41
C ASP A 140 7.54 -2.73 7.12
N LYS A 141 7.41 -3.12 8.40
CA LYS A 141 6.25 -2.74 9.23
C LYS A 141 6.15 -1.23 9.46
N PHE A 142 7.26 -0.51 9.48
CA PHE A 142 7.29 0.94 9.62
C PHE A 142 6.94 1.63 8.31
N ASP A 143 7.29 1.03 7.18
CA ASP A 143 7.10 1.64 5.88
C ASP A 143 5.62 1.60 5.46
N SER A 144 4.88 0.54 5.78
CA SER A 144 3.41 0.52 5.63
C SER A 144 2.70 1.59 6.49
N LYS A 145 3.19 1.84 7.71
CA LYS A 145 2.68 2.95 8.56
C LYS A 145 2.98 4.32 7.97
N LYS A 146 4.16 4.48 7.36
CA LYS A 146 4.52 5.73 6.67
C LYS A 146 3.61 5.98 5.48
N ALA A 147 3.36 4.96 4.65
CA ALA A 147 2.44 5.06 3.53
C ALA A 147 1.04 5.47 4.00
N ALA A 148 0.52 4.85 5.07
CA ALA A 148 -0.75 5.23 5.67
C ALA A 148 -0.73 6.67 6.21
N LYS A 149 0.35 7.10 6.86
CA LYS A 149 0.48 8.46 7.39
C LYS A 149 0.56 9.51 6.29
N VAL A 150 1.31 9.23 5.22
CA VAL A 150 1.39 10.11 4.05
C VAL A 150 0.02 10.25 3.38
N GLY A 151 -0.78 9.17 3.35
CA GLY A 151 -2.15 9.20 2.86
C GLY A 151 -3.09 10.12 3.65
N LEU A 152 -2.73 10.51 4.88
CA LEU A 152 -3.47 11.50 5.69
C LEU A 152 -3.04 12.96 5.42
N ASP A 153 -2.08 13.19 4.55
CA ASP A 153 -1.68 14.55 4.18
C ASP A 153 -2.63 15.10 3.11
N ALA A 154 -3.43 16.09 3.48
CA ALA A 154 -4.38 16.74 2.58
C ALA A 154 -3.69 17.41 1.36
N SER A 155 -2.39 17.73 1.47
CA SER A 155 -1.60 18.29 0.37
C SER A 155 -1.05 17.22 -0.59
N LEU A 156 -1.27 15.94 -0.31
CA LEU A 156 -0.77 14.84 -1.11
C LEU A 156 -1.36 14.87 -2.52
N LYS A 157 -0.51 15.15 -3.50
CA LYS A 157 -0.83 14.89 -4.89
C LYS A 157 -0.56 13.41 -5.18
N ALA A 158 -1.59 12.58 -4.99
CA ALA A 158 -1.53 11.19 -5.41
C ALA A 158 -1.26 11.12 -6.92
N SER A 159 -0.40 10.21 -7.34
CA SER A 159 -0.23 9.91 -8.76
C SER A 159 -1.56 9.40 -9.32
N ILE A 160 -1.96 9.89 -10.48
CA ILE A 160 -3.12 9.36 -11.18
C ILE A 160 -2.81 7.89 -11.45
N VAL A 161 -3.68 7.01 -10.95
CA VAL A 161 -3.60 5.59 -11.26
C VAL A 161 -3.96 5.43 -12.74
N PRO A 162 -3.02 4.97 -13.59
CA PRO A 162 -3.31 4.82 -15.01
C PRO A 162 -4.40 3.78 -15.23
N ASP A 163 -5.12 3.90 -16.32
CA ASP A 163 -5.98 2.86 -16.86
C ASP A 163 -5.16 1.59 -17.15
N ASP A 164 -5.79 0.41 -17.06
CA ASP A 164 -5.14 -0.88 -17.28
C ASP A 164 -4.49 -0.94 -18.67
N ALA A 165 -5.15 -0.40 -19.70
CA ALA A 165 -4.59 -0.27 -21.05
C ALA A 165 -3.28 0.53 -21.09
N ILE A 166 -3.15 1.57 -20.27
CA ILE A 166 -1.91 2.35 -20.15
C ILE A 166 -0.84 1.59 -19.40
N ILE A 167 -1.23 0.80 -18.39
CA ILE A 167 -0.29 -0.07 -17.65
C ILE A 167 0.28 -1.11 -18.62
N ASP A 168 -0.56 -1.77 -19.41
CA ASP A 168 -0.16 -2.78 -20.39
C ASP A 168 0.74 -2.17 -21.47
N LEU A 169 0.38 -1.00 -21.99
CA LEU A 169 1.21 -0.29 -22.96
C LEU A 169 2.59 0.05 -22.40
N ARG A 170 2.68 0.51 -21.14
CA ARG A 170 3.96 0.79 -20.49
C ARG A 170 4.82 -0.47 -20.34
N ASN A 171 4.20 -1.60 -19.98
CA ASN A 171 4.90 -2.88 -19.88
C ASN A 171 5.41 -3.32 -21.24
N LEU A 172 4.57 -3.28 -22.27
CA LEU A 172 4.95 -3.62 -23.64
C LEU A 172 6.12 -2.75 -24.16
N VAL A 173 6.09 -1.45 -23.88
CA VAL A 173 7.16 -0.53 -24.27
C VAL A 173 8.48 -0.87 -23.54
N ARG A 174 8.43 -1.20 -22.25
CA ARG A 174 9.62 -1.64 -21.49
C ARG A 174 10.20 -2.93 -22.05
N ASP A 175 9.34 -3.91 -22.35
CA ASP A 175 9.74 -5.18 -22.93
C ASP A 175 10.38 -4.97 -24.31
N TYR A 176 9.80 -4.10 -25.14
CA TYR A 176 10.38 -3.74 -26.44
C TYR A 176 11.81 -3.19 -26.29
N TYR A 177 12.04 -2.21 -25.41
CA TYR A 177 13.38 -1.65 -25.21
C TYR A 177 14.33 -2.65 -24.60
N TYR A 178 13.89 -3.49 -23.67
CA TYR A 178 14.69 -4.55 -23.09
C TYR A 178 15.20 -5.52 -24.18
N PHE A 179 14.32 -6.00 -25.05
CA PHE A 179 14.72 -6.90 -26.15
C PHE A 179 15.61 -6.20 -27.17
N LYS A 180 15.38 -4.93 -27.46
CA LYS A 180 16.23 -4.14 -28.34
C LYS A 180 17.66 -3.97 -27.78
N ASP A 181 17.79 -3.70 -26.49
CA ASP A 181 19.08 -3.60 -25.82
C ASP A 181 19.81 -4.95 -25.79
N LEU A 182 19.07 -6.04 -25.54
CA LEU A 182 19.61 -7.40 -25.60
C LEU A 182 20.10 -7.75 -27.01
N GLN A 183 19.32 -7.43 -28.03
CA GLN A 183 19.72 -7.60 -29.43
C GLN A 183 21.02 -6.84 -29.72
N SER A 184 21.13 -5.59 -29.30
CA SER A 184 22.34 -4.76 -29.49
C SER A 184 23.55 -5.37 -28.79
N ALA A 185 23.37 -5.87 -27.56
CA ALA A 185 24.45 -6.53 -26.82
C ALA A 185 24.93 -7.83 -27.51
N ILE A 186 24.00 -8.62 -28.03
CA ILE A 186 24.33 -9.85 -28.79
C ILE A 186 25.11 -9.52 -30.07
N VAL A 187 24.66 -8.52 -30.83
CA VAL A 187 25.31 -8.10 -32.06
C VAL A 187 26.73 -7.61 -31.79
N LEU A 188 26.92 -6.79 -30.74
CA LEU A 188 28.26 -6.32 -30.34
C LEU A 188 29.18 -7.48 -29.94
N LYS A 189 28.68 -8.45 -29.20
CA LYS A 189 29.44 -9.63 -28.82
C LYS A 189 29.81 -10.47 -30.04
N LEU A 190 28.87 -10.69 -30.96
CA LEU A 190 29.13 -11.42 -32.21
C LEU A 190 30.23 -10.76 -33.05
N HIS A 191 30.17 -9.43 -33.18
CA HIS A 191 31.22 -8.66 -33.88
C HIS A 191 32.59 -8.79 -33.22
N ALA A 192 32.63 -8.76 -31.86
CA ALA A 192 33.88 -8.97 -31.13
C ALA A 192 34.48 -10.37 -31.38
N GLU A 193 33.66 -11.40 -31.31
CA GLU A 193 34.09 -12.81 -31.55
C GLU A 193 34.55 -13.00 -33.01
N LEU A 194 33.84 -12.43 -33.98
CA LEU A 194 34.27 -12.51 -35.38
C LEU A 194 35.61 -11.82 -35.61
N ASN A 195 35.83 -10.65 -35.01
CA ASN A 195 37.10 -9.92 -35.14
C ASN A 195 38.25 -10.65 -34.46
N LEU A 196 38.01 -11.37 -33.35
CA LEU A 196 39.03 -12.18 -32.67
C LEU A 196 39.47 -13.41 -33.48
N ASN A 197 38.62 -13.90 -34.39
CA ASN A 197 38.88 -15.09 -35.20
C ASN A 197 39.40 -14.75 -36.61
N LEU A 198 39.57 -13.45 -36.94
CA LEU A 198 40.10 -13.00 -38.23
C LEU A 198 41.62 -12.82 -38.25
N PHE A 199 42.29 -12.99 -37.11
CA PHE A 199 43.75 -12.91 -36.94
C PHE A 199 44.24 -14.20 -36.23
#